data_075499b8f15803d313d376c85c202476
#
_entry.id   075499b8f15803d313d376c85c202476
#
_cell.length_a   1.000
_cell.length_b   1.000
_cell.length_c   1.000
_cell.angle_alpha   90.00
_cell.angle_beta   90.00
_cell.angle_gamma   90.00
#
_symmetry.space_group_name_H-M   'P 1'
#
loop_
_entity.id
_entity.type
_entity.pdbx_description
1 polymer ?
#
loop_
_entity_poly.entity_id
_entity_poly.type
_entity_poly.pdbx_seq_one_letter_code
_entity_poly.pdbx_strand_id
1 'polypeptide(L)'
;MAVIAVCAIAVVATGGFGVSCIATSMLVGAVKGAAIGAISGAIMGGVTGAVKSAIETGTWQGALKGALTGAIDGAADGFMWGAIGGAISGAMNPSYCFVAGTMVATAVGMKKIEEIKKGDIVETFNPYSNAFEENEVTEVYVNKTKELAHINVEGEIISTTPDHPFLTEEGWKKAKELTAHDRLQCKDGFKEVVSIKFESLDKEINVYNFNVQGYHIYVVGRYGIVVHNGCGSYEILDKNGKTIYVGKGNQARAKISMRQHGGAHINYCNLDGRGDKFSFMVEAAKMDQYTGLQNKIASPGKKLLEMASPT
;
A
#
# COMPACT_ATOMS: atom_id res chain seq x y z
N MET A 1 5.33 14.64 -23.59
CA MET A 1 4.55 15.58 -22.73
C MET A 1 3.88 14.85 -21.57
N ALA A 2 3.08 13.80 -21.78
CA ALA A 2 2.44 13.05 -20.69
C ALA A 2 3.43 12.43 -19.66
N VAL A 3 4.55 11.90 -20.10
CA VAL A 3 5.60 11.33 -19.22
C VAL A 3 6.24 12.41 -18.32
N ILE A 4 6.43 13.62 -18.84
CA ILE A 4 6.99 14.76 -18.09
C ILE A 4 5.99 15.24 -17.03
N ALA A 5 4.71 15.27 -17.34
CA ALA A 5 3.65 15.61 -16.38
C ALA A 5 3.54 14.59 -15.25
N VAL A 6 3.64 13.27 -15.56
CA VAL A 6 3.64 12.20 -14.55
C VAL A 6 4.86 12.29 -13.63
N CYS A 7 6.05 12.60 -14.17
CA CYS A 7 7.24 12.84 -13.35
C CYS A 7 7.12 14.09 -12.47
N ALA A 8 6.50 15.17 -12.97
CA ALA A 8 6.28 16.40 -12.19
C ALA A 8 5.28 16.17 -11.04
N ILE A 9 4.22 15.40 -11.27
CA ILE A 9 3.25 15.02 -10.23
C ILE A 9 3.93 14.13 -9.17
N ALA A 10 4.81 13.21 -9.58
CA ALA A 10 5.57 12.36 -8.67
C ALA A 10 6.49 13.17 -7.73
N VAL A 11 7.18 14.19 -8.25
CA VAL A 11 8.06 15.06 -7.45
C VAL A 11 7.27 15.90 -6.44
N VAL A 12 6.12 16.39 -6.81
CA VAL A 12 5.23 17.17 -5.91
C VAL A 12 4.62 16.29 -4.83
N ALA A 13 4.18 15.07 -5.18
CA ALA A 13 3.54 14.14 -4.25
C ALA A 13 4.50 13.53 -3.21
N THR A 14 5.81 13.46 -3.52
CA THR A 14 6.82 12.84 -2.64
C THR A 14 7.65 13.82 -1.83
N GLY A 15 7.38 15.13 -1.93
CA GLY A 15 8.13 16.15 -1.18
C GLY A 15 9.64 16.15 -1.43
N GLY A 16 10.09 15.60 -2.57
CA GLY A 16 11.50 15.65 -2.99
C GLY A 16 12.43 14.60 -2.36
N PHE A 17 11.93 13.72 -1.47
CA PHE A 17 12.73 12.69 -0.83
C PHE A 17 12.46 11.30 -1.44
N GLY A 18 13.50 10.63 -1.95
CA GLY A 18 13.43 9.24 -2.41
C GLY A 18 13.11 9.01 -3.89
N VAL A 19 13.61 9.86 -4.77
CA VAL A 19 13.21 9.94 -6.20
C VAL A 19 13.49 8.68 -7.04
N SER A 20 14.45 7.80 -6.70
CA SER A 20 14.87 6.75 -7.64
C SER A 20 13.96 5.52 -7.66
N CYS A 21 13.52 4.98 -6.54
CA CYS A 21 12.71 3.74 -6.49
C CYS A 21 11.21 3.99 -6.71
N ILE A 22 10.67 5.06 -6.13
CA ILE A 22 9.27 5.45 -6.35
C ILE A 22 9.08 5.86 -7.81
N ALA A 23 10.02 6.59 -8.40
CA ALA A 23 9.96 6.97 -9.80
C ALA A 23 9.97 5.76 -10.75
N THR A 24 10.73 4.71 -10.44
CA THR A 24 10.76 3.48 -11.25
C THR A 24 9.44 2.70 -11.15
N SER A 25 8.91 2.51 -9.95
CA SER A 25 7.63 1.80 -9.78
C SER A 25 6.43 2.59 -10.34
N MET A 26 6.46 3.91 -10.21
CA MET A 26 5.48 4.80 -10.86
C MET A 26 5.59 4.74 -12.38
N LEU A 27 6.80 4.73 -12.93
CA LEU A 27 7.01 4.64 -14.38
C LEU A 27 6.53 3.29 -14.93
N VAL A 28 6.86 2.18 -14.27
CA VAL A 28 6.38 0.84 -14.65
C VAL A 28 4.86 0.76 -14.53
N GLY A 29 4.28 1.28 -13.46
CA GLY A 29 2.85 1.36 -13.26
C GLY A 29 2.17 2.24 -14.32
N ALA A 30 2.74 3.40 -14.62
CA ALA A 30 2.24 4.30 -15.66
C ALA A 30 2.26 3.66 -17.05
N VAL A 31 3.33 2.97 -17.43
CA VAL A 31 3.44 2.28 -18.73
C VAL A 31 2.41 1.16 -18.84
N LYS A 32 2.27 0.32 -17.80
CA LYS A 32 1.27 -0.75 -17.77
C LYS A 32 -0.17 -0.19 -17.81
N GLY A 33 -0.45 0.82 -17.00
CA GLY A 33 -1.76 1.45 -16.93
C GLY A 33 -2.11 2.16 -18.24
N ALA A 34 -1.15 2.86 -18.84
CA ALA A 34 -1.32 3.50 -20.14
C ALA A 34 -1.70 2.49 -21.26
N ALA A 35 -0.99 1.36 -21.32
CA ALA A 35 -1.26 0.33 -22.32
C ALA A 35 -2.66 -0.27 -22.14
N ILE A 36 -3.05 -0.63 -20.92
CA ILE A 36 -4.38 -1.18 -20.60
C ILE A 36 -5.47 -0.12 -20.85
N GLY A 37 -5.22 1.13 -20.40
CA GLY A 37 -6.15 2.24 -20.58
C GLY A 37 -6.38 2.58 -22.05
N ALA A 38 -5.33 2.62 -22.86
CA ALA A 38 -5.44 2.88 -24.28
C ALA A 38 -6.27 1.83 -25.02
N ILE A 39 -6.05 0.54 -24.71
CA ILE A 39 -6.85 -0.56 -25.30
C ILE A 39 -8.32 -0.44 -24.88
N SER A 40 -8.57 -0.28 -23.59
CA SER A 40 -9.94 -0.16 -23.06
C SER A 40 -10.65 1.07 -23.59
N GLY A 41 -9.96 2.21 -23.65
CA GLY A 41 -10.47 3.46 -24.18
C GLY A 41 -10.76 3.39 -25.67
N ALA A 42 -9.88 2.75 -26.45
CA ALA A 42 -10.11 2.54 -27.89
C ALA A 42 -11.38 1.71 -28.15
N ILE A 43 -11.59 0.63 -27.41
CA ILE A 43 -12.76 -0.22 -27.54
C ILE A 43 -14.04 0.56 -27.20
N MET A 44 -14.05 1.19 -26.02
CA MET A 44 -15.23 1.93 -25.55
C MET A 44 -15.54 3.15 -26.43
N GLY A 45 -14.50 3.92 -26.76
CA GLY A 45 -14.63 5.09 -27.64
C GLY A 45 -15.07 4.71 -29.04
N GLY A 46 -14.53 3.64 -29.58
CA GLY A 46 -14.92 3.11 -30.89
C GLY A 46 -16.38 2.70 -30.96
N VAL A 47 -16.88 1.96 -29.98
CA VAL A 47 -18.30 1.57 -29.91
C VAL A 47 -19.19 2.79 -29.75
N THR A 48 -18.87 3.69 -28.83
CA THR A 48 -19.66 4.90 -28.58
C THR A 48 -19.68 5.82 -29.79
N GLY A 49 -18.54 6.03 -30.44
CA GLY A 49 -18.41 6.84 -31.64
C GLY A 49 -19.18 6.26 -32.82
N ALA A 50 -19.12 4.93 -32.99
CA ALA A 50 -19.90 4.24 -34.03
C ALA A 50 -21.42 4.46 -33.85
N VAL A 51 -21.92 4.22 -32.65
CA VAL A 51 -23.35 4.35 -32.33
C VAL A 51 -23.82 5.80 -32.51
N LYS A 52 -23.06 6.76 -31.95
CA LYS A 52 -23.39 8.18 -32.07
C LYS A 52 -23.45 8.62 -33.54
N SER A 53 -22.40 8.33 -34.30
CA SER A 53 -22.34 8.73 -35.72
C SER A 53 -23.34 7.97 -36.61
N ALA A 54 -23.69 6.74 -36.30
CA ALA A 54 -24.75 6.00 -36.97
C ALA A 54 -26.12 6.67 -36.79
N ILE A 55 -26.41 7.12 -35.57
CA ILE A 55 -27.64 7.83 -35.22
C ILE A 55 -27.69 9.20 -35.95
N GLU A 56 -26.59 9.94 -35.92
CA GLU A 56 -26.51 11.29 -36.50
C GLU A 56 -26.58 11.27 -38.05
N THR A 57 -25.93 10.31 -38.69
CA THR A 57 -25.83 10.28 -40.16
C THR A 57 -26.77 9.32 -40.83
N GLY A 58 -27.31 8.35 -40.10
CA GLY A 58 -28.17 7.30 -40.66
C GLY A 58 -27.46 6.34 -41.63
N THR A 59 -26.12 6.37 -41.69
CA THR A 59 -25.33 5.62 -42.67
C THR A 59 -24.26 4.74 -42.02
N TRP A 60 -23.94 3.61 -42.66
CA TRP A 60 -22.88 2.73 -42.20
C TRP A 60 -21.48 3.36 -42.33
N GLN A 61 -21.28 4.25 -43.35
CA GLN A 61 -20.04 5.03 -43.49
C GLN A 61 -19.86 6.01 -42.33
N GLY A 62 -20.93 6.62 -41.86
CA GLY A 62 -20.93 7.45 -40.66
C GLY A 62 -20.57 6.64 -39.42
N ALA A 63 -21.17 5.47 -39.25
CA ALA A 63 -20.82 4.57 -38.14
C ALA A 63 -19.34 4.17 -38.17
N LEU A 64 -18.78 3.82 -39.31
CA LEU A 64 -17.38 3.45 -39.46
C LEU A 64 -16.45 4.64 -39.16
N LYS A 65 -16.76 5.82 -39.63
CA LYS A 65 -15.99 7.03 -39.32
C LYS A 65 -16.06 7.36 -37.82
N GLY A 66 -17.24 7.27 -37.22
CA GLY A 66 -17.43 7.46 -35.79
C GLY A 66 -16.70 6.42 -34.94
N ALA A 67 -16.66 5.16 -35.39
CA ALA A 67 -15.88 4.11 -34.75
C ALA A 67 -14.37 4.45 -34.72
N LEU A 68 -13.84 4.88 -35.86
CA LEU A 68 -12.41 5.19 -35.99
C LEU A 68 -12.03 6.43 -35.17
N THR A 69 -12.75 7.54 -35.27
CA THR A 69 -12.49 8.74 -34.46
C THR A 69 -12.68 8.46 -32.97
N GLY A 70 -13.77 7.82 -32.58
CA GLY A 70 -14.01 7.47 -31.19
C GLY A 70 -12.95 6.51 -30.59
N ALA A 71 -12.45 5.58 -31.43
CA ALA A 71 -11.34 4.70 -30.99
C ALA A 71 -10.04 5.48 -30.77
N ILE A 72 -9.72 6.44 -31.63
CA ILE A 72 -8.52 7.29 -31.49
C ILE A 72 -8.62 8.17 -30.25
N ASP A 73 -9.74 8.88 -30.09
CA ASP A 73 -9.98 9.77 -28.95
C ASP A 73 -10.03 8.98 -27.64
N GLY A 74 -10.76 7.87 -27.62
CA GLY A 74 -10.84 6.98 -26.47
C GLY A 74 -9.50 6.34 -26.11
N ALA A 75 -8.66 6.00 -27.09
CA ALA A 75 -7.31 5.51 -26.83
C ALA A 75 -6.42 6.58 -26.20
N ALA A 76 -6.51 7.82 -26.68
CA ALA A 76 -5.74 8.95 -26.14
C ALA A 76 -6.14 9.26 -24.69
N ASP A 77 -7.44 9.33 -24.42
CA ASP A 77 -7.97 9.55 -23.07
C ASP A 77 -7.65 8.37 -22.15
N GLY A 78 -7.87 7.14 -22.62
CA GLY A 78 -7.56 5.93 -21.88
C GLY A 78 -6.07 5.79 -21.59
N PHE A 79 -5.18 6.15 -22.53
CA PHE A 79 -3.74 6.19 -22.30
C PHE A 79 -3.37 7.19 -21.21
N MET A 80 -3.90 8.40 -21.27
CA MET A 80 -3.62 9.44 -20.28
C MET A 80 -4.10 9.05 -18.88
N TRP A 81 -5.36 8.65 -18.75
CA TRP A 81 -5.93 8.24 -17.46
C TRP A 81 -5.36 6.92 -16.94
N GLY A 82 -5.06 5.98 -17.85
CA GLY A 82 -4.39 4.74 -17.50
C GLY A 82 -2.95 4.97 -17.03
N ALA A 83 -2.21 5.91 -17.65
CA ALA A 83 -0.88 6.29 -17.20
C ALA A 83 -0.91 6.93 -15.81
N ILE A 84 -1.84 7.84 -15.55
CA ILE A 84 -2.03 8.49 -14.26
C ILE A 84 -2.42 7.45 -13.21
N GLY A 85 -3.44 6.64 -13.46
CA GLY A 85 -3.90 5.59 -12.54
C GLY A 85 -2.84 4.52 -12.29
N GLY A 86 -2.10 4.11 -13.33
CA GLY A 86 -0.99 3.17 -13.22
C GLY A 86 0.20 3.73 -12.44
N ALA A 87 0.55 5.01 -12.65
CA ALA A 87 1.59 5.69 -11.87
C ALA A 87 1.21 5.76 -10.38
N ILE A 88 -0.03 6.15 -10.10
CA ILE A 88 -0.57 6.20 -8.73
C ILE A 88 -0.54 4.79 -8.11
N SER A 89 -1.00 3.76 -8.83
CA SER A 89 -0.96 2.37 -8.36
C SER A 89 0.46 1.86 -8.14
N GLY A 90 1.41 2.24 -9.00
CA GLY A 90 2.82 1.90 -8.86
C GLY A 90 3.48 2.58 -7.66
N ALA A 91 3.10 3.84 -7.36
CA ALA A 91 3.56 4.57 -6.18
C ALA A 91 2.95 4.05 -4.87
N MET A 92 1.73 3.49 -4.96
CA MET A 92 0.94 3.07 -3.81
C MET A 92 1.10 1.59 -3.43
N ASN A 93 2.11 0.88 -3.93
CA ASN A 93 2.25 -0.56 -3.70
C ASN A 93 3.52 -0.96 -2.90
N PRO A 94 3.79 -0.37 -1.72
CA PRO A 94 4.72 -1.00 -0.81
C PRO A 94 4.04 -2.27 -0.28
N SER A 95 4.61 -3.40 -0.56
CA SER A 95 4.22 -4.68 0.05
C SER A 95 5.08 -4.85 1.29
N TYR A 96 4.49 -4.80 2.47
CA TYR A 96 5.16 -5.07 3.75
C TYR A 96 4.92 -6.53 4.10
N CYS A 97 5.79 -7.42 3.68
CA CYS A 97 5.58 -8.86 3.86
C CYS A 97 6.90 -9.61 4.05
N PHE A 98 6.82 -10.79 4.65
CA PHE A 98 7.92 -11.74 4.79
C PHE A 98 7.69 -12.97 3.93
N VAL A 99 8.77 -13.68 3.60
CA VAL A 99 8.68 -14.98 2.93
C VAL A 99 8.16 -16.05 3.90
N ALA A 100 7.62 -17.14 3.34
CA ALA A 100 7.28 -18.33 4.11
C ALA A 100 8.49 -18.84 4.90
N GLY A 101 8.24 -19.41 6.08
CA GLY A 101 9.29 -19.89 6.98
C GLY A 101 9.87 -18.80 7.91
N THR A 102 9.52 -17.52 7.74
CA THR A 102 9.89 -16.47 8.70
C THR A 102 9.24 -16.78 10.05
N MET A 103 10.06 -16.88 11.10
CA MET A 103 9.58 -17.23 12.45
C MET A 103 9.02 -16.01 13.16
N VAL A 104 7.87 -16.19 13.81
CA VAL A 104 7.17 -15.17 14.61
C VAL A 104 7.07 -15.67 16.03
N ALA A 105 7.41 -14.82 16.99
CA ALA A 105 7.26 -15.15 18.40
C ALA A 105 5.78 -15.08 18.82
N THR A 106 5.28 -16.17 19.41
CA THR A 106 3.90 -16.27 19.93
C THR A 106 3.93 -16.65 21.42
N ALA A 107 2.81 -16.50 22.10
CA ALA A 107 2.67 -16.91 23.50
C ALA A 107 3.04 -18.39 23.78
N VAL A 108 2.98 -19.24 22.75
CA VAL A 108 3.26 -20.70 22.86
C VAL A 108 4.57 -21.12 22.19
N GLY A 109 5.41 -20.16 21.80
CA GLY A 109 6.70 -20.38 21.13
C GLY A 109 6.76 -19.84 19.71
N MET A 110 7.81 -20.20 18.98
CA MET A 110 8.01 -19.72 17.61
C MET A 110 7.11 -20.44 16.62
N LYS A 111 6.46 -19.70 15.74
CA LYS A 111 5.55 -20.20 14.70
C LYS A 111 5.91 -19.59 13.35
N LYS A 112 5.81 -20.34 12.27
CA LYS A 112 6.06 -19.81 10.92
C LYS A 112 4.97 -18.81 10.54
N ILE A 113 5.35 -17.75 9.84
CA ILE A 113 4.44 -16.65 9.49
C ILE A 113 3.24 -17.10 8.65
N GLU A 114 3.42 -18.09 7.76
CA GLU A 114 2.33 -18.66 6.96
C GLU A 114 1.34 -19.50 7.78
N GLU A 115 1.70 -19.88 9.00
CA GLU A 115 0.86 -20.65 9.93
C GLU A 115 0.10 -19.76 10.90
N ILE A 116 0.44 -18.46 10.99
CA ILE A 116 -0.23 -17.48 11.85
C ILE A 116 -1.67 -17.31 11.41
N LYS A 117 -2.59 -17.27 12.39
CA LYS A 117 -4.03 -17.12 12.18
C LYS A 117 -4.57 -15.98 13.00
N LYS A 118 -5.71 -15.46 12.57
CA LYS A 118 -6.51 -14.54 13.38
C LYS A 118 -6.86 -15.20 14.72
N GLY A 119 -6.65 -14.45 15.81
CA GLY A 119 -6.83 -14.91 17.18
C GLY A 119 -5.58 -15.50 17.82
N ASP A 120 -4.49 -15.73 17.06
CA ASP A 120 -3.19 -16.08 17.66
C ASP A 120 -2.69 -14.91 18.52
N ILE A 121 -2.06 -15.23 19.65
CA ILE A 121 -1.38 -14.24 20.49
C ILE A 121 0.10 -14.23 20.11
N VAL A 122 0.58 -13.07 19.71
CA VAL A 122 1.96 -12.87 19.25
C VAL A 122 2.66 -11.82 20.11
N GLU A 123 3.98 -11.93 20.18
CA GLU A 123 4.80 -10.94 20.85
C GLU A 123 4.87 -9.66 20.02
N THR A 124 4.69 -8.52 20.69
CA THR A 124 4.65 -7.19 20.13
C THR A 124 5.57 -6.26 20.90
N PHE A 125 5.83 -5.09 20.34
CA PHE A 125 6.64 -4.06 20.97
C PHE A 125 5.82 -2.78 21.15
N ASN A 126 5.75 -2.27 22.36
CA ASN A 126 5.11 -1.02 22.69
C ASN A 126 6.13 0.13 22.60
N PRO A 127 6.03 1.00 21.59
CA PRO A 127 7.01 2.06 21.35
C PRO A 127 6.96 3.19 22.39
N TYR A 128 5.90 3.27 23.20
CA TYR A 128 5.78 4.32 24.23
C TYR A 128 6.39 3.90 25.56
N SER A 129 6.26 2.63 25.95
CA SER A 129 6.87 2.07 27.17
C SER A 129 8.23 1.43 26.91
N ASN A 130 8.63 1.27 25.65
CA ASN A 130 9.82 0.55 25.21
C ASN A 130 9.87 -0.88 25.78
N ALA A 131 8.71 -1.54 25.81
CA ALA A 131 8.55 -2.87 26.41
C ALA A 131 7.92 -3.85 25.41
N PHE A 132 8.28 -5.12 25.56
CA PHE A 132 7.62 -6.21 24.84
C PHE A 132 6.35 -6.63 25.60
N GLU A 133 5.30 -6.91 24.85
CA GLU A 133 3.99 -7.32 25.36
C GLU A 133 3.35 -8.29 24.37
N GLU A 134 2.24 -8.91 24.75
CA GLU A 134 1.50 -9.85 23.90
C GLU A 134 0.20 -9.20 23.40
N ASN A 135 -0.11 -9.37 22.11
CA ASN A 135 -1.34 -8.89 21.53
C ASN A 135 -1.93 -9.88 20.50
N GLU A 136 -3.23 -9.75 20.26
CA GLU A 136 -3.97 -10.63 19.37
C GLU A 136 -3.77 -10.25 17.91
N VAL A 137 -3.59 -11.26 17.05
CA VAL A 137 -3.63 -11.13 15.58
C VAL A 137 -5.05 -10.87 15.12
N THR A 138 -5.30 -9.71 14.56
CA THR A 138 -6.63 -9.28 14.11
C THR A 138 -6.95 -9.69 12.68
N GLU A 139 -5.95 -9.73 11.81
CA GLU A 139 -6.08 -10.09 10.39
C GLU A 139 -4.79 -10.72 9.87
N VAL A 140 -4.89 -11.59 8.84
CA VAL A 140 -3.75 -12.17 8.12
C VAL A 140 -3.83 -11.85 6.64
N TYR A 141 -2.69 -11.70 5.98
CA TYR A 141 -2.59 -11.29 4.59
C TYR A 141 -1.61 -12.19 3.83
N VAL A 142 -1.99 -12.54 2.60
CA VAL A 142 -1.11 -13.21 1.64
C VAL A 142 -1.05 -12.34 0.40
N ASN A 143 0.15 -11.94 0.04
CA ASN A 143 0.44 -11.13 -1.15
C ASN A 143 1.43 -11.87 -2.05
N LYS A 144 1.76 -11.28 -3.20
CA LYS A 144 2.78 -11.78 -4.11
C LYS A 144 3.82 -10.71 -4.38
N THR A 145 5.07 -11.13 -4.52
CA THR A 145 6.19 -10.25 -4.87
C THR A 145 7.15 -10.91 -5.85
N LYS A 146 7.90 -10.10 -6.56
CA LYS A 146 9.07 -10.48 -7.34
C LYS A 146 10.37 -9.93 -6.78
N GLU A 147 10.30 -9.12 -5.73
CA GLU A 147 11.46 -8.45 -5.16
C GLU A 147 11.60 -8.79 -3.68
N LEU A 148 12.79 -9.17 -3.28
CA LEU A 148 13.15 -9.49 -1.90
C LEU A 148 14.37 -8.70 -1.46
N ALA A 149 14.41 -8.43 -0.15
CA ALA A 149 15.57 -8.00 0.59
C ALA A 149 15.92 -9.10 1.62
N HIS A 150 17.15 -9.56 1.60
CA HIS A 150 17.71 -10.51 2.55
C HIS A 150 18.63 -9.77 3.50
N ILE A 151 18.19 -9.64 4.75
CA ILE A 151 18.89 -8.88 5.79
C ILE A 151 19.58 -9.87 6.70
N ASN A 152 20.92 -9.82 6.75
CA ASN A 152 21.71 -10.64 7.65
C ASN A 152 21.92 -9.88 8.98
N VAL A 153 21.33 -10.41 10.04
CA VAL A 153 21.46 -9.88 11.42
C VAL A 153 22.23 -10.90 12.24
N GLU A 154 23.50 -10.63 12.47
CA GLU A 154 24.40 -11.52 13.25
C GLU A 154 24.32 -13.01 12.84
N GLY A 155 24.23 -13.29 11.51
CA GLY A 155 24.18 -14.65 10.97
C GLY A 155 22.77 -15.23 10.78
N GLU A 156 21.72 -14.55 11.20
CA GLU A 156 20.33 -14.86 10.84
C GLU A 156 19.92 -14.06 9.61
N ILE A 157 19.34 -14.74 8.60
CA ILE A 157 18.85 -14.07 7.39
C ILE A 157 17.34 -13.92 7.48
N ILE A 158 16.87 -12.67 7.50
CA ILE A 158 15.46 -12.32 7.41
C ILE A 158 15.18 -11.89 5.98
N SER A 159 14.27 -12.60 5.31
CA SER A 159 13.88 -12.31 3.92
C SER A 159 12.51 -11.64 3.89
N THR A 160 12.46 -10.45 3.30
CA THR A 160 11.28 -9.60 3.31
C THR A 160 11.15 -8.83 1.99
N THR A 161 10.02 -8.16 1.80
CA THR A 161 9.87 -7.19 0.71
C THR A 161 10.68 -5.92 1.00
N PRO A 162 11.22 -5.23 -0.03
CA PRO A 162 12.12 -4.09 0.15
C PRO A 162 11.55 -2.91 0.95
N ASP A 163 10.24 -2.78 0.99
CA ASP A 163 9.58 -1.67 1.69
C ASP A 163 9.25 -1.95 3.16
N HIS A 164 9.52 -3.17 3.67
CA HIS A 164 9.15 -3.54 5.04
C HIS A 164 9.93 -2.72 6.07
N PRO A 165 9.24 -2.07 7.06
CA PRO A 165 9.91 -1.23 8.04
C PRO A 165 10.48 -2.03 9.20
N PHE A 166 11.70 -1.69 9.60
CA PHE A 166 12.43 -2.20 10.76
C PHE A 166 12.71 -1.07 11.73
N LEU A 167 12.59 -1.33 13.01
CA LEU A 167 12.96 -0.36 14.03
C LEU A 167 14.49 -0.41 14.23
N THR A 168 15.15 0.71 13.97
CA THR A 168 16.58 0.89 14.20
C THR A 168 16.81 1.81 15.39
N GLU A 169 18.05 1.93 15.81
CA GLU A 169 18.48 2.89 16.85
C GLU A 169 18.16 4.35 16.46
N GLU A 170 18.13 4.65 15.14
CA GLU A 170 17.80 5.97 14.58
C GLU A 170 16.31 6.16 14.26
N GLY A 171 15.46 5.14 14.49
CA GLY A 171 14.04 5.14 14.16
C GLY A 171 13.69 4.13 13.07
N TRP A 172 12.50 4.30 12.47
CA TRP A 172 12.01 3.37 11.46
C TRP A 172 12.70 3.55 10.12
N LYS A 173 13.33 2.47 9.61
CA LYS A 173 13.91 2.40 8.26
C LYS A 173 13.30 1.24 7.48
N LYS A 174 13.03 1.45 6.18
CA LYS A 174 12.62 0.36 5.29
C LYS A 174 13.79 -0.56 5.00
N ALA A 175 13.52 -1.84 4.71
CA ALA A 175 14.55 -2.82 4.36
C ALA A 175 15.51 -2.31 3.26
N LYS A 176 14.98 -1.59 2.26
CA LYS A 176 15.78 -0.99 1.17
C LYS A 176 16.62 0.24 1.58
N GLU A 177 16.35 0.81 2.73
CA GLU A 177 17.06 1.97 3.30
C GLU A 177 18.10 1.55 4.34
N LEU A 178 18.06 0.28 4.77
CA LEU A 178 19.05 -0.27 5.68
C LEU A 178 20.42 -0.37 5.01
N THR A 179 21.44 -0.18 5.81
CA THR A 179 22.85 -0.34 5.43
C THR A 179 23.54 -1.32 6.39
N ALA A 180 24.72 -1.83 6.01
CA ALA A 180 25.59 -2.50 6.96
C ALA A 180 25.92 -1.53 8.11
N HIS A 181 25.98 -2.08 9.34
CA HIS A 181 26.15 -1.37 10.60
C HIS A 181 24.90 -0.64 11.14
N ASP A 182 23.77 -0.61 10.44
CA ASP A 182 22.49 -0.25 11.08
C ASP A 182 22.20 -1.22 12.23
N ARG A 183 21.69 -0.73 13.34
CA ARG A 183 21.39 -1.54 14.52
C ARG A 183 19.89 -1.67 14.70
N LEU A 184 19.38 -2.90 14.57
CA LEU A 184 17.93 -3.19 14.67
C LEU A 184 17.56 -3.43 16.14
N GLN A 185 16.42 -2.87 16.55
CA GLN A 185 15.83 -3.18 17.85
C GLN A 185 15.39 -4.64 17.89
N CYS A 186 15.90 -5.37 18.86
CA CYS A 186 15.58 -6.76 19.11
C CYS A 186 15.18 -6.95 20.58
N LYS A 187 14.75 -8.16 20.94
CA LYS A 187 14.31 -8.49 22.30
C LYS A 187 15.39 -8.25 23.34
N ASP A 188 16.63 -8.64 23.03
CA ASP A 188 17.77 -8.53 23.91
C ASP A 188 18.66 -7.31 23.60
N GLY A 189 18.05 -6.20 23.17
CA GLY A 189 18.75 -4.98 22.79
C GLY A 189 19.01 -4.89 21.28
N PHE A 190 19.94 -4.03 20.89
CA PHE A 190 20.20 -3.79 19.47
C PHE A 190 21.16 -4.83 18.87
N LYS A 191 20.85 -5.28 17.65
CA LYS A 191 21.66 -6.20 16.84
C LYS A 191 22.07 -5.54 15.53
N GLU A 192 23.32 -5.79 15.12
CA GLU A 192 23.90 -5.18 13.94
C GLU A 192 23.46 -5.89 12.64
N VAL A 193 23.13 -5.11 11.62
CA VAL A 193 22.97 -5.58 10.25
C VAL A 193 24.33 -5.80 9.64
N VAL A 194 24.68 -7.05 9.38
CA VAL A 194 25.98 -7.44 8.81
C VAL A 194 26.01 -7.17 7.31
N SER A 195 24.91 -7.48 6.61
CA SER A 195 24.79 -7.28 5.16
C SER A 195 23.34 -7.30 4.72
N ILE A 196 23.06 -6.66 3.58
CA ILE A 196 21.77 -6.72 2.89
C ILE A 196 22.01 -7.11 1.43
N LYS A 197 21.21 -8.04 0.92
CA LYS A 197 21.20 -8.44 -0.48
C LYS A 197 19.80 -8.28 -1.04
N PHE A 198 19.69 -7.65 -2.22
CA PHE A 198 18.43 -7.57 -2.96
C PHE A 198 18.39 -8.64 -4.04
N GLU A 199 17.22 -9.25 -4.20
CA GLU A 199 16.96 -10.30 -5.18
C GLU A 199 15.71 -9.96 -5.99
N SER A 200 15.83 -10.07 -7.32
CA SER A 200 14.68 -10.02 -8.24
C SER A 200 14.40 -11.42 -8.74
N LEU A 201 13.17 -11.88 -8.53
CA LEU A 201 12.74 -13.25 -8.86
C LEU A 201 12.13 -13.33 -10.26
N ASP A 202 12.39 -14.42 -10.96
CA ASP A 202 11.78 -14.69 -12.27
C ASP A 202 10.26 -14.86 -12.18
N LYS A 203 9.78 -15.44 -11.08
CA LYS A 203 8.35 -15.69 -10.80
C LYS A 203 7.93 -15.08 -9.49
N GLU A 204 6.65 -14.68 -9.42
CA GLU A 204 6.06 -14.23 -8.17
C GLU A 204 5.98 -15.36 -7.15
N ILE A 205 6.34 -15.05 -5.91
CA ILE A 205 6.17 -15.94 -4.76
C ILE A 205 5.15 -15.35 -3.78
N ASN A 206 4.54 -16.21 -2.98
CA ASN A 206 3.69 -15.76 -1.89
C ASN A 206 4.55 -15.19 -0.76
N VAL A 207 4.08 -14.07 -0.22
CA VAL A 207 4.64 -13.42 0.96
C VAL A 207 3.52 -13.10 1.94
N TYR A 208 3.85 -13.09 3.23
CA TYR A 208 2.88 -13.12 4.32
C TYR A 208 3.06 -11.90 5.22
N ASN A 209 1.95 -11.46 5.78
CA ASN A 209 1.91 -10.46 6.82
C ASN A 209 0.63 -10.64 7.65
N PHE A 210 0.57 -10.03 8.82
CA PHE A 210 -0.62 -10.04 9.67
C PHE A 210 -0.72 -8.73 10.44
N ASN A 211 -1.92 -8.40 10.86
CA ASN A 211 -2.19 -7.24 11.68
C ASN A 211 -2.35 -7.63 13.14
N VAL A 212 -1.79 -6.82 14.05
CA VAL A 212 -1.84 -7.02 15.50
C VAL A 212 -2.64 -5.89 16.13
N GLN A 213 -3.36 -6.18 17.18
CA GLN A 213 -4.04 -5.17 17.96
C GLN A 213 -3.06 -4.16 18.54
N GLY A 214 -3.44 -2.88 18.58
CA GLY A 214 -2.64 -1.83 19.19
C GLY A 214 -1.74 -1.10 18.19
N TYR A 215 -0.43 -1.37 18.24
CA TYR A 215 0.57 -0.54 17.53
C TYR A 215 0.93 -1.04 16.13
N HIS A 216 0.39 -2.19 15.70
CA HIS A 216 0.76 -2.86 14.43
C HIS A 216 2.26 -3.22 14.35
N ILE A 217 2.89 -3.43 15.50
CA ILE A 217 4.29 -3.80 15.65
C ILE A 217 4.35 -5.22 16.17
N TYR A 218 5.18 -6.06 15.58
CA TYR A 218 5.41 -7.42 16.04
C TYR A 218 6.88 -7.79 15.86
N VAL A 219 7.27 -8.96 16.29
CA VAL A 219 8.66 -9.39 16.26
C VAL A 219 8.84 -10.65 15.42
N VAL A 220 9.96 -10.69 14.68
CA VAL A 220 10.33 -11.80 13.79
C VAL A 220 11.75 -12.27 14.07
N GLY A 221 12.02 -13.51 13.68
CA GLY A 221 13.32 -14.14 13.79
C GLY A 221 13.66 -14.53 15.24
N ARG A 222 14.78 -15.25 15.39
CA ARG A 222 15.22 -15.76 16.68
C ARG A 222 15.64 -14.67 17.67
N TYR A 223 16.05 -13.53 17.16
CA TYR A 223 16.43 -12.37 17.98
C TYR A 223 15.24 -11.48 18.37
N GLY A 224 14.02 -11.79 17.88
CA GLY A 224 12.86 -10.94 18.13
C GLY A 224 13.03 -9.55 17.54
N ILE A 225 13.36 -9.48 16.25
CA ILE A 225 13.56 -8.22 15.51
C ILE A 225 12.24 -7.48 15.40
N VAL A 226 12.22 -6.22 15.81
CA VAL A 226 11.02 -5.38 15.83
C VAL A 226 10.71 -4.84 14.43
N VAL A 227 9.52 -5.16 13.94
CA VAL A 227 9.03 -4.78 12.61
C VAL A 227 7.63 -4.17 12.69
N HIS A 228 7.28 -3.38 11.67
CA HIS A 228 6.00 -2.67 11.64
C HIS A 228 5.16 -3.10 10.45
N ASN A 229 3.91 -3.43 10.70
CA ASN A 229 2.94 -3.66 9.64
C ASN A 229 2.29 -2.33 9.26
N GLY A 230 2.88 -1.61 8.33
CA GLY A 230 2.53 -0.26 7.89
C GLY A 230 1.10 0.20 8.21
N CYS A 231 0.99 1.41 8.73
CA CYS A 231 -0.28 2.04 9.07
C CYS A 231 -0.58 3.20 8.12
N GLY A 232 -1.84 3.38 7.78
CA GLY A 232 -2.28 4.49 6.94
C GLY A 232 -3.76 4.80 7.11
N SER A 233 -4.19 5.84 6.44
CA SER A 233 -5.61 6.14 6.24
C SER A 233 -5.93 6.05 4.75
N TYR A 234 -7.08 5.51 4.41
CA TYR A 234 -7.48 5.33 3.02
C TYR A 234 -8.91 5.75 2.78
N GLU A 235 -9.17 6.12 1.56
CA GLU A 235 -10.48 6.42 1.01
C GLU A 235 -10.80 5.41 -0.09
N ILE A 236 -12.02 4.90 -0.07
CA ILE A 236 -12.54 4.06 -1.14
C ILE A 236 -13.46 4.94 -1.99
N LEU A 237 -13.19 4.98 -3.28
CA LEU A 237 -13.95 5.79 -4.24
C LEU A 237 -14.78 4.87 -5.15
N ASP A 238 -15.94 5.36 -5.54
CA ASP A 238 -16.78 4.72 -6.57
C ASP A 238 -16.21 4.95 -7.98
N LYS A 239 -16.92 4.46 -9.00
CA LYS A 239 -16.55 4.60 -10.41
C LYS A 239 -16.53 6.06 -10.91
N ASN A 240 -17.21 6.95 -10.20
CA ASN A 240 -17.31 8.37 -10.51
C ASN A 240 -16.28 9.20 -9.74
N GLY A 241 -15.41 8.57 -8.95
CA GLY A 241 -14.43 9.26 -8.14
C GLY A 241 -14.98 9.84 -6.82
N LYS A 242 -16.23 9.52 -6.46
CA LYS A 242 -16.80 9.95 -5.17
C LYS A 242 -16.30 9.04 -4.06
N THR A 243 -15.81 9.61 -2.97
CA THR A 243 -15.47 8.87 -1.77
C THR A 243 -16.71 8.28 -1.11
N ILE A 244 -16.74 6.95 -0.96
CA ILE A 244 -17.87 6.19 -0.40
C ILE A 244 -17.54 5.58 0.97
N TYR A 245 -16.26 5.43 1.31
CA TYR A 245 -15.80 4.89 2.59
C TYR A 245 -14.43 5.44 2.93
N VAL A 246 -14.18 5.71 4.21
CA VAL A 246 -12.88 6.08 4.76
C VAL A 246 -12.48 5.04 5.80
N GLY A 247 -11.22 4.65 5.82
CA GLY A 247 -10.74 3.67 6.78
C GLY A 247 -9.29 3.87 7.18
N LYS A 248 -8.90 3.15 8.23
CA LYS A 248 -7.55 3.09 8.75
C LYS A 248 -6.99 1.67 8.57
N GLY A 249 -5.70 1.57 8.37
CA GLY A 249 -4.98 0.32 8.24
C GLY A 249 -3.95 0.33 7.13
N ASN A 250 -3.37 -0.82 6.86
CA ASN A 250 -2.43 -0.99 5.75
C ASN A 250 -3.13 -1.09 4.38
N GLN A 251 -2.35 -1.15 3.32
CA GLN A 251 -2.89 -1.24 1.96
C GLN A 251 -3.66 -2.53 1.68
N ALA A 252 -3.28 -3.65 2.32
CA ALA A 252 -4.02 -4.91 2.17
C ALA A 252 -5.43 -4.76 2.75
N ARG A 253 -5.56 -4.10 3.91
CA ARG A 253 -6.85 -3.73 4.52
C ARG A 253 -7.66 -2.82 3.60
N ALA A 254 -7.03 -1.81 3.00
CA ALA A 254 -7.70 -0.92 2.06
C ALA A 254 -8.28 -1.69 0.85
N LYS A 255 -7.55 -2.66 0.29
CA LYS A 255 -8.02 -3.53 -0.80
C LYS A 255 -9.21 -4.40 -0.39
N ILE A 256 -9.20 -4.93 0.83
CA ILE A 256 -10.33 -5.69 1.38
C ILE A 256 -11.55 -4.77 1.51
N SER A 257 -11.39 -3.60 2.11
CA SER A 257 -12.46 -2.60 2.25
C SER A 257 -13.03 -2.17 0.91
N MET A 258 -12.19 -1.98 -0.12
CA MET A 258 -12.64 -1.64 -1.46
C MET A 258 -13.61 -2.71 -2.01
N ARG A 259 -13.28 -3.98 -1.87
CA ARG A 259 -14.15 -5.09 -2.30
C ARG A 259 -15.44 -5.14 -1.49
N GLN A 260 -15.37 -4.96 -0.17
CA GLN A 260 -16.52 -5.00 0.74
C GLN A 260 -17.52 -3.88 0.49
N HIS A 261 -17.04 -2.70 0.09
CA HIS A 261 -17.86 -1.52 -0.14
C HIS A 261 -18.19 -1.27 -1.61
N GLY A 262 -17.79 -2.18 -2.51
CA GLY A 262 -18.07 -2.04 -3.95
C GLY A 262 -17.34 -0.85 -4.59
N GLY A 263 -16.19 -0.49 -4.07
CA GLY A 263 -15.37 0.61 -4.59
C GLY A 263 -14.62 0.24 -5.87
N ALA A 264 -14.22 1.27 -6.61
CA ALA A 264 -13.44 1.15 -7.84
C ALA A 264 -11.98 1.57 -7.65
N HIS A 265 -11.71 2.52 -6.76
CA HIS A 265 -10.38 3.10 -6.52
C HIS A 265 -10.09 3.24 -5.03
N ILE A 266 -8.79 3.31 -4.71
CA ILE A 266 -8.27 3.52 -3.35
C ILE A 266 -7.34 4.73 -3.39
N ASN A 267 -7.61 5.73 -2.54
CA ASN A 267 -6.62 6.74 -2.15
C ASN A 267 -6.02 6.33 -0.82
N TYR A 268 -4.74 6.05 -0.79
CA TYR A 268 -4.03 5.62 0.41
C TYR A 268 -3.02 6.66 0.88
N CYS A 269 -3.10 7.04 2.14
CA CYS A 269 -2.14 7.92 2.80
C CYS A 269 -1.32 7.10 3.78
N ASN A 270 -0.02 6.95 3.51
CA ASN A 270 0.90 6.27 4.40
C ASN A 270 1.16 7.13 5.64
N LEU A 271 1.01 6.55 6.82
CA LEU A 271 1.21 7.19 8.12
C LEU A 271 2.20 6.40 8.99
N ASP A 272 3.09 5.63 8.35
CA ASP A 272 4.10 4.84 9.05
C ASP A 272 4.90 5.68 10.05
N GLY A 273 5.14 5.12 11.23
CA GLY A 273 5.86 5.80 12.30
C GLY A 273 5.07 6.86 13.08
N ARG A 274 3.83 7.16 12.70
CA ARG A 274 2.98 8.16 13.36
C ARG A 274 2.08 7.59 14.46
N GLY A 275 1.98 6.26 14.54
CA GLY A 275 1.19 5.53 15.53
C GLY A 275 -0.32 5.57 15.29
N ASP A 276 -1.02 4.70 15.99
CA ASP A 276 -2.46 4.46 15.83
C ASP A 276 -3.32 5.69 16.12
N LYS A 277 -3.00 6.44 17.17
CA LYS A 277 -3.76 7.63 17.55
C LYS A 277 -3.79 8.65 16.41
N PHE A 278 -2.62 8.91 15.80
CA PHE A 278 -2.53 9.84 14.67
C PHE A 278 -3.29 9.33 13.45
N SER A 279 -3.20 8.04 13.15
CA SER A 279 -3.93 7.42 12.04
C SER A 279 -5.44 7.48 12.23
N PHE A 280 -5.95 7.32 13.46
CA PHE A 280 -7.35 7.53 13.79
C PHE A 280 -7.78 9.00 13.65
N MET A 281 -6.93 9.96 14.04
CA MET A 281 -7.22 11.38 13.86
C MET A 281 -7.33 11.74 12.37
N VAL A 282 -6.41 11.21 11.53
CA VAL A 282 -6.46 11.42 10.07
C VAL A 282 -7.71 10.77 9.46
N GLU A 283 -8.07 9.56 9.87
CA GLU A 283 -9.32 8.90 9.44
C GLU A 283 -10.54 9.77 9.81
N ALA A 284 -10.63 10.24 11.06
CA ALA A 284 -11.72 11.08 11.51
C ALA A 284 -11.82 12.40 10.73
N ALA A 285 -10.69 13.10 10.56
CA ALA A 285 -10.63 14.32 9.78
C ALA A 285 -11.08 14.13 8.33
N LYS A 286 -10.71 13.00 7.71
CA LYS A 286 -11.19 12.65 6.37
C LYS A 286 -12.67 12.32 6.36
N MET A 287 -13.20 11.60 7.36
CA MET A 287 -14.63 11.30 7.45
C MET A 287 -15.48 12.57 7.56
N ASP A 288 -15.01 13.60 8.27
CA ASP A 288 -15.71 14.88 8.42
C ASP A 288 -15.75 15.72 7.12
N GLN A 289 -14.88 15.41 6.13
CA GLN A 289 -14.86 16.09 4.84
C GLN A 289 -15.94 15.60 3.85
N TYR A 290 -16.49 14.42 4.09
CA TYR A 290 -17.38 13.75 3.13
C TYR A 290 -18.77 13.50 3.73
N THR A 291 -19.80 13.61 2.89
CA THR A 291 -21.19 13.26 3.23
C THR A 291 -21.61 11.98 2.51
N GLY A 292 -22.45 11.18 3.16
CA GLY A 292 -23.01 9.96 2.58
C GLY A 292 -22.01 8.80 2.51
N LEU A 293 -21.03 8.76 3.40
CA LEU A 293 -20.13 7.62 3.55
C LEU A 293 -20.86 6.37 4.03
N GLN A 294 -20.37 5.21 3.61
CA GLN A 294 -20.84 3.90 4.08
C GLN A 294 -20.30 3.51 5.46
N ASN A 295 -19.55 4.39 6.11
CA ASN A 295 -19.06 4.17 7.46
C ASN A 295 -20.24 4.10 8.45
N LYS A 296 -20.37 2.95 9.12
CA LYS A 296 -21.46 2.72 10.09
C LYS A 296 -21.15 3.25 11.48
N ILE A 297 -19.88 3.48 11.79
CA ILE A 297 -19.38 3.88 13.11
C ILE A 297 -18.46 5.08 12.92
N ALA A 298 -18.59 6.07 13.81
CA ALA A 298 -17.67 7.21 13.85
C ALA A 298 -16.25 6.74 14.21
N SER A 299 -15.23 7.36 13.61
CA SER A 299 -13.85 7.04 13.95
C SER A 299 -13.54 7.36 15.42
N PRO A 300 -12.85 6.47 16.15
CA PRO A 300 -12.34 6.78 17.49
C PRO A 300 -11.47 8.04 17.52
N GLY A 301 -10.90 8.43 16.38
CA GLY A 301 -10.10 9.65 16.22
C GLY A 301 -10.85 10.95 16.44
N LYS A 302 -12.19 10.95 16.37
CA LYS A 302 -12.99 12.16 16.58
C LYS A 302 -12.76 12.76 17.97
N LYS A 303 -12.80 11.94 19.02
CA LYS A 303 -12.48 12.37 20.38
C LYS A 303 -11.03 12.88 20.52
N LEU A 304 -10.09 12.25 19.80
CA LEU A 304 -8.69 12.66 19.83
C LEU A 304 -8.48 14.01 19.14
N LEU A 305 -9.21 14.30 18.07
CA LEU A 305 -9.20 15.61 17.39
C LEU A 305 -9.77 16.70 18.29
N GLU A 306 -10.90 16.44 18.96
CA GLU A 306 -11.53 17.38 19.91
C GLU A 306 -10.58 17.72 21.07
N MET A 307 -9.82 16.74 21.58
CA MET A 307 -8.84 16.95 22.64
C MET A 307 -7.57 17.67 22.17
N ALA A 308 -7.24 17.61 20.88
CA ALA A 308 -6.06 18.26 20.30
C ALA A 308 -6.34 19.66 19.75
N SER A 309 -7.60 20.06 19.62
CA SER A 309 -8.00 21.41 19.18
C SER A 309 -7.87 22.36 20.36
N PRO A 310 -7.03 23.43 20.30
CA PRO A 310 -7.04 24.46 21.34
C PRO A 310 -8.39 25.17 21.33
N THR A 311 -9.01 25.25 22.49
CA THR A 311 -10.20 26.11 22.76
C THR A 311 -9.87 27.57 22.59
#